data_23b671c26369730853af5e34f06a3b7c
#
_entry.id   23b671c26369730853af5e34f06a3b7c
#
_cell.length_a   1.000
_cell.length_b   1.000
_cell.length_c   1.000
_cell.angle_alpha   90.00
_cell.angle_beta   90.00
_cell.angle_gamma   90.00
#
_symmetry.space_group_name_H-M   'P 1'
#
loop_
_entity.id
_entity.type
_entity.pdbx_description
1 polymer ?
#
loop_
_entity_poly.entity_id
_entity_poly.type
_entity_poly.pdbx_seq_one_letter_code
_entity_poly.pdbx_strand_id
1 'polypeptide(L)'
;MQGKILSPQLIIGDDGKRYEYDKNDVVNLGNKDLAVLTGSQVDFVSFDERVAKSIYIISENVNVSSILSADRISSARANALLGLGLQIFNFIPYIGQIIAIVGFVLYSMAIYSVSKATASKSLFKNYIIALIISFFGFFLVFILAIIFGMSMGMLANHWGVLIGASMMAVLLLGAMLALIVSIYGYKIHAELARLSGSSLFLRTFWIYAVSVLLCFVFIILVVFTNIIISVVFAGFIIVWIITLVPLFVAWWRFKKLEKR
;
A
#
# COMPACT_ATOMS: atom_id res chain seq x y z
N MET A 1 18.90 34.51 25.10
CA MET A 1 19.69 33.27 25.27
C MET A 1 19.57 32.45 24.01
N GLN A 2 20.67 31.96 23.46
CA GLN A 2 20.60 31.15 22.24
C GLN A 2 20.46 29.67 22.59
N GLY A 3 19.89 28.94 21.63
CA GLY A 3 19.69 27.50 21.77
C GLY A 3 19.29 26.85 20.46
N LYS A 4 19.01 25.55 20.54
CA LYS A 4 18.62 24.72 19.38
C LYS A 4 17.35 23.95 19.68
N ILE A 5 16.38 23.96 18.77
CA ILE A 5 15.17 23.17 18.89
C ILE A 5 15.51 21.66 18.73
N LEU A 6 15.26 20.87 19.76
CA LEU A 6 15.46 19.42 19.73
C LEU A 6 14.22 18.66 19.26
N SER A 7 13.04 19.17 19.64
CA SER A 7 11.75 18.58 19.28
C SER A 7 10.66 19.67 19.27
N PRO A 8 9.43 19.39 18.84
CA PRO A 8 8.34 20.37 18.78
C PRO A 8 7.99 21.11 20.08
N GLN A 9 8.55 20.70 21.22
CA GLN A 9 8.26 21.29 22.53
C GLN A 9 9.52 21.43 23.40
N LEU A 10 10.72 21.22 22.82
CA LEU A 10 11.95 21.17 23.59
C LEU A 10 13.10 21.91 22.90
N ILE A 11 13.74 22.83 23.63
CA ILE A 11 14.94 23.54 23.21
C ILE A 11 16.09 23.09 24.11
N ILE A 12 17.31 22.97 23.58
CA ILE A 12 18.55 22.93 24.35
C ILE A 12 19.20 24.31 24.26
N GLY A 13 19.40 24.95 25.40
CA GLY A 13 20.12 26.23 25.49
C GLY A 13 21.63 26.03 25.38
N ASP A 14 22.36 27.10 25.08
CA ASP A 14 23.83 27.11 25.04
C ASP A 14 24.47 26.80 26.42
N ASP A 15 23.67 26.90 27.47
CA ASP A 15 24.05 26.48 28.84
C ASP A 15 23.92 24.97 29.06
N GLY A 16 23.51 24.19 28.03
CA GLY A 16 23.30 22.76 28.05
C GLY A 16 22.03 22.30 28.75
N LYS A 17 21.19 23.22 29.24
CA LYS A 17 19.91 22.89 29.87
C LYS A 17 18.82 22.72 28.83
N ARG A 18 17.76 21.98 29.20
CA ARG A 18 16.59 21.73 28.37
C ARG A 18 15.44 22.62 28.84
N TYR A 19 14.80 23.28 27.87
CA TYR A 19 13.70 24.20 28.08
C TYR A 19 12.48 23.72 27.31
N GLU A 20 11.35 23.61 28.01
CA GLU A 20 10.06 23.32 27.38
C GLU A 20 9.44 24.62 26.86
N TYR A 21 8.72 24.54 25.75
CA TYR A 21 8.03 25.67 25.14
C TYR A 21 6.72 25.27 24.46
N ASP A 22 5.80 26.20 24.34
CA ASP A 22 4.56 26.03 23.57
C ASP A 22 4.68 26.70 22.19
N LYS A 23 3.82 26.27 21.26
CA LYS A 23 3.73 26.84 19.92
C LYS A 23 3.50 28.35 19.95
N ASN A 24 2.70 28.82 20.89
CA ASN A 24 2.34 30.23 21.06
C ASN A 24 3.50 31.12 21.55
N ASP A 25 4.55 30.51 22.09
CA ASP A 25 5.74 31.20 22.55
C ASP A 25 6.73 31.54 21.43
N VAL A 26 6.50 31.01 20.21
CA VAL A 26 7.33 31.27 19.02
C VAL A 26 6.78 32.48 18.25
N VAL A 27 7.51 33.60 18.28
CA VAL A 27 7.05 34.88 17.78
C VAL A 27 6.99 34.94 16.25
N ASN A 28 7.97 34.38 15.53
CA ASN A 28 8.10 34.46 14.08
C ASN A 28 7.80 33.11 13.37
N LEU A 29 6.91 32.32 13.94
CA LEU A 29 6.55 30.99 13.42
C LEU A 29 5.83 31.05 12.06
N GLY A 30 4.98 32.06 11.82
CA GLY A 30 4.11 32.13 10.64
C GLY A 30 3.15 30.92 10.57
N ASN A 31 2.93 30.40 9.36
CA ASN A 31 2.09 29.23 9.12
C ASN A 31 2.88 27.88 9.22
N LYS A 32 4.06 27.88 9.83
CA LYS A 32 4.92 26.70 9.88
C LYS A 32 4.53 25.75 11.02
N ASP A 33 4.72 24.46 10.81
CA ASP A 33 4.57 23.46 11.88
C ASP A 33 5.88 23.37 12.69
N LEU A 34 5.76 23.30 14.02
CA LEU A 34 6.91 23.16 14.95
C LEU A 34 7.81 21.96 14.61
N ALA A 35 7.24 20.89 14.05
CA ALA A 35 8.00 19.71 13.67
C ALA A 35 9.08 20.01 12.60
N VAL A 36 8.86 21.04 11.76
CA VAL A 36 9.76 21.47 10.69
C VAL A 36 10.98 22.19 11.24
N LEU A 37 10.84 22.80 12.41
CA LEU A 37 11.86 23.64 13.03
C LEU A 37 12.89 22.85 13.85
N THR A 38 12.77 21.54 13.96
CA THR A 38 13.74 20.69 14.68
C THR A 38 15.15 20.89 14.10
N GLY A 39 16.07 21.29 14.95
CA GLY A 39 17.45 21.62 14.55
C GLY A 39 17.70 23.11 14.29
N SER A 40 16.67 23.95 14.23
CA SER A 40 16.80 25.40 14.06
C SER A 40 17.44 26.07 15.27
N GLN A 41 18.24 27.10 15.01
CA GLN A 41 18.77 27.95 16.07
C GLN A 41 17.75 29.02 16.44
N VAL A 42 17.60 29.23 17.72
CA VAL A 42 16.65 30.18 18.29
C VAL A 42 17.29 31.05 19.33
N ASP A 43 16.77 32.29 19.42
CA ASP A 43 16.97 33.14 20.56
C ASP A 43 15.70 33.13 21.41
N PHE A 44 15.82 32.97 22.73
CA PHE A 44 14.69 32.86 23.62
C PHE A 44 14.97 33.47 24.99
N VAL A 45 13.91 33.84 25.68
CA VAL A 45 13.99 34.30 27.07
C VAL A 45 13.64 33.12 27.98
N SER A 46 14.54 32.78 28.88
CA SER A 46 14.27 31.82 29.95
C SER A 46 13.36 32.51 30.97
N PHE A 47 12.17 31.99 31.17
CA PHE A 47 11.19 32.56 32.12
C PHE A 47 11.26 31.86 33.47
N ASP A 48 11.59 30.57 33.48
CA ASP A 48 11.83 29.73 34.63
C ASP A 48 13.00 28.78 34.33
N GLU A 49 13.52 28.04 35.29
CA GLU A 49 14.67 27.14 35.09
C GLU A 49 14.51 26.14 33.95
N ARG A 50 13.27 25.94 33.46
CA ARG A 50 12.95 24.95 32.40
C ARG A 50 11.96 25.42 31.32
N VAL A 51 11.54 26.69 31.34
CA VAL A 51 10.56 27.21 30.39
C VAL A 51 11.17 28.29 29.54
N ALA A 52 11.02 28.16 28.20
CA ALA A 52 11.43 29.17 27.24
C ALA A 52 10.20 29.93 26.73
N LYS A 53 10.30 31.27 26.66
CA LYS A 53 9.29 32.16 26.10
C LYS A 53 9.91 33.15 25.10
N SER A 54 9.04 33.81 24.31
CA SER A 54 9.46 34.81 23.30
C SER A 54 10.57 34.27 22.41
N ILE A 55 10.29 33.15 21.76
CA ILE A 55 11.28 32.40 20.97
C ILE A 55 11.33 33.00 19.56
N TYR A 56 12.50 33.46 19.16
CA TYR A 56 12.79 33.95 17.81
C TYR A 56 13.67 32.96 17.06
N ILE A 57 13.25 32.53 15.90
CA ILE A 57 14.01 31.67 15.02
C ILE A 57 15.08 32.54 14.33
N ILE A 58 16.37 32.29 14.65
CA ILE A 58 17.52 33.01 14.08
C ILE A 58 17.94 32.40 12.75
N SER A 59 18.10 31.09 12.73
CA SER A 59 18.39 30.34 11.52
C SER A 59 17.50 29.11 11.43
N GLU A 60 16.83 28.96 10.31
CA GLU A 60 15.99 27.80 10.04
C GLU A 60 16.89 26.66 9.57
N ASN A 61 17.11 25.68 10.42
CA ASN A 61 17.55 24.38 9.94
C ASN A 61 16.29 23.61 9.52
N VAL A 62 15.73 24.01 8.37
CA VAL A 62 14.62 23.33 7.78
C VAL A 62 15.04 21.87 7.57
N ASN A 63 14.44 20.96 8.31
CA ASN A 63 14.69 19.55 8.10
C ASN A 63 14.06 19.16 6.74
N VAL A 64 14.79 19.46 5.67
CA VAL A 64 14.39 19.23 4.28
C VAL A 64 13.93 17.77 4.10
N SER A 65 14.52 16.85 4.88
CA SER A 65 14.12 15.43 4.84
C SER A 65 12.70 15.20 5.37
N SER A 66 12.24 15.94 6.38
CA SER A 66 10.88 15.81 6.92
C SER A 66 9.84 16.42 5.97
N ILE A 67 10.15 17.55 5.35
CA ILE A 67 9.28 18.18 4.33
C ILE A 67 9.19 17.30 3.10
N LEU A 68 10.34 16.84 2.59
CA LEU A 68 10.37 15.94 1.44
C LEU A 68 9.66 14.61 1.71
N SER A 69 9.72 14.09 2.93
CA SER A 69 8.97 12.87 3.28
C SER A 69 7.47 13.11 3.36
N ALA A 70 7.01 14.25 3.90
CA ALA A 70 5.60 14.61 3.96
C ALA A 70 5.01 14.82 2.56
N ASP A 71 5.73 15.53 1.69
CA ASP A 71 5.32 15.75 0.30
C ASP A 71 5.28 14.43 -0.50
N ARG A 72 6.26 13.56 -0.32
CA ARG A 72 6.27 12.23 -0.92
C ARG A 72 5.10 11.37 -0.48
N ILE A 73 4.67 11.46 0.77
CA ILE A 73 3.53 10.69 1.28
C ILE A 73 2.22 11.22 0.74
N SER A 74 2.07 12.55 0.63
CA SER A 74 0.89 13.15 0.01
C SER A 74 0.78 12.75 -1.47
N SER A 75 1.87 12.80 -2.21
CA SER A 75 1.98 12.34 -3.60
C SER A 75 1.72 10.82 -3.72
N ALA A 76 2.29 10.01 -2.83
CA ALA A 76 2.04 8.57 -2.81
C ALA A 76 0.57 8.25 -2.57
N ARG A 77 -0.08 8.96 -1.64
CA ARG A 77 -1.51 8.82 -1.38
C ARG A 77 -2.34 9.17 -2.62
N ALA A 78 -2.05 10.30 -3.26
CA ALA A 78 -2.75 10.72 -4.48
C ALA A 78 -2.60 9.66 -5.59
N ASN A 79 -1.38 9.20 -5.84
CA ASN A 79 -1.09 8.16 -6.84
C ASN A 79 -1.79 6.84 -6.51
N ALA A 80 -1.84 6.43 -5.24
CA ALA A 80 -2.55 5.22 -4.83
C ALA A 80 -4.06 5.33 -5.05
N LEU A 81 -4.67 6.45 -4.66
CA LEU A 81 -6.11 6.67 -4.82
C LEU A 81 -6.50 6.76 -6.30
N LEU A 82 -5.72 7.50 -7.11
CA LEU A 82 -5.92 7.56 -8.55
C LEU A 82 -5.71 6.19 -9.18
N GLY A 83 -4.65 5.49 -8.81
CA GLY A 83 -4.34 4.16 -9.32
C GLY A 83 -5.45 3.15 -9.04
N LEU A 84 -5.98 3.12 -7.83
CA LEU A 84 -7.11 2.26 -7.46
C LEU A 84 -8.40 2.70 -8.16
N GLY A 85 -8.66 4.00 -8.28
CA GLY A 85 -9.81 4.54 -8.99
C GLY A 85 -9.82 4.14 -10.47
N LEU A 86 -8.67 4.22 -11.13
CA LEU A 86 -8.53 3.84 -12.54
C LEU A 86 -8.73 2.33 -12.76
N GLN A 87 -8.42 1.49 -11.78
CA GLN A 87 -8.67 0.06 -11.89
C GLN A 87 -10.17 -0.29 -11.97
N ILE A 88 -11.07 0.58 -11.51
CA ILE A 88 -12.51 0.38 -11.61
C ILE A 88 -12.95 0.25 -13.09
N PHE A 89 -12.24 0.92 -13.99
CA PHE A 89 -12.55 0.89 -15.42
C PHE A 89 -12.13 -0.40 -16.14
N ASN A 90 -11.46 -1.33 -15.45
CA ASN A 90 -10.97 -2.59 -16.03
C ASN A 90 -12.09 -3.44 -16.68
N PHE A 91 -13.35 -3.23 -16.29
CA PHE A 91 -14.50 -3.93 -16.87
C PHE A 91 -14.95 -3.40 -18.24
N ILE A 92 -14.42 -2.23 -18.67
CA ILE A 92 -14.72 -1.68 -19.99
C ILE A 92 -13.81 -2.37 -21.01
N PRO A 93 -14.37 -3.09 -22.01
CA PRO A 93 -13.57 -3.79 -23.01
C PRO A 93 -12.61 -2.84 -23.72
N TYR A 94 -11.39 -3.30 -23.98
CA TYR A 94 -10.28 -2.63 -24.68
C TYR A 94 -9.75 -1.37 -23.96
N ILE A 95 -10.57 -0.33 -23.81
CA ILE A 95 -10.14 0.96 -23.22
C ILE A 95 -9.89 0.79 -21.72
N GLY A 96 -10.74 0.05 -21.02
CA GLY A 96 -10.60 -0.16 -19.57
C GLY A 96 -9.30 -0.88 -19.20
N GLN A 97 -8.83 -1.79 -20.02
CA GLN A 97 -7.57 -2.50 -19.80
C GLN A 97 -6.37 -1.56 -19.87
N ILE A 98 -6.35 -0.62 -20.82
CA ILE A 98 -5.29 0.40 -20.92
C ILE A 98 -5.32 1.31 -19.70
N ILE A 99 -6.52 1.77 -19.30
CA ILE A 99 -6.70 2.61 -18.11
C ILE A 99 -6.25 1.86 -16.86
N ALA A 100 -6.57 0.58 -16.72
CA ALA A 100 -6.16 -0.24 -15.59
C ALA A 100 -4.64 -0.42 -15.50
N ILE A 101 -3.92 -0.52 -16.63
CA ILE A 101 -2.46 -0.55 -16.66
C ILE A 101 -1.89 0.77 -16.11
N VAL A 102 -2.44 1.92 -16.52
CA VAL A 102 -2.03 3.22 -15.97
C VAL A 102 -2.30 3.26 -14.47
N GLY A 103 -3.48 2.80 -14.03
CA GLY A 103 -3.82 2.69 -12.61
C GLY A 103 -2.84 1.83 -11.82
N PHE A 104 -2.43 0.69 -12.40
CA PHE A 104 -1.43 -0.19 -11.81
C PHE A 104 -0.06 0.48 -11.68
N VAL A 105 0.40 1.21 -12.70
CA VAL A 105 1.67 1.97 -12.64
C VAL A 105 1.62 3.02 -11.55
N LEU A 106 0.53 3.80 -11.45
CA LEU A 106 0.36 4.81 -10.40
C LEU A 106 0.38 4.18 -9.01
N TYR A 107 -0.28 3.04 -8.82
CA TYR A 107 -0.25 2.33 -7.54
C TYR A 107 1.17 1.82 -7.20
N SER A 108 1.91 1.32 -8.18
CA SER A 108 3.31 0.90 -8.03
C SER A 108 4.21 2.07 -7.62
N MET A 109 4.01 3.24 -8.23
CA MET A 109 4.72 4.48 -7.88
C MET A 109 4.38 4.93 -6.44
N ALA A 110 3.14 4.72 -5.99
CA ALA A 110 2.75 5.02 -4.62
C ALA A 110 3.53 4.15 -3.61
N ILE A 111 3.58 2.84 -3.82
CA ILE A 111 4.33 1.91 -2.97
C ILE A 111 5.83 2.26 -2.96
N TYR A 112 6.40 2.57 -4.13
CA TYR A 112 7.80 3.02 -4.24
C TYR A 112 8.05 4.31 -3.45
N SER A 113 7.17 5.30 -3.58
CA SER A 113 7.27 6.58 -2.89
C SER A 113 7.21 6.43 -1.37
N VAL A 114 6.29 5.58 -0.86
CA VAL A 114 6.23 5.24 0.57
C VAL A 114 7.51 4.54 1.01
N SER A 115 7.97 3.53 0.27
CA SER A 115 9.22 2.81 0.57
C SER A 115 10.41 3.77 0.68
N LYS A 116 10.52 4.72 -0.24
CA LYS A 116 11.58 5.73 -0.24
C LYS A 116 11.45 6.75 0.89
N ALA A 117 10.22 7.18 1.19
CA ALA A 117 9.96 8.14 2.27
C ALA A 117 10.23 7.54 3.67
N THR A 118 10.04 6.22 3.82
CA THR A 118 10.20 5.50 5.10
C THR A 118 11.54 4.77 5.21
N ALA A 119 12.37 4.80 4.18
CA ALA A 119 13.59 3.98 4.04
C ALA A 119 13.34 2.46 4.19
N SER A 120 12.09 2.01 4.03
CA SER A 120 11.70 0.60 4.12
C SER A 120 11.98 -0.13 2.82
N LYS A 121 13.20 -0.65 2.65
CA LYS A 121 13.58 -1.44 1.48
C LYS A 121 12.74 -2.72 1.33
N SER A 122 12.23 -3.27 2.44
CA SER A 122 11.43 -4.49 2.44
C SER A 122 10.07 -4.32 1.76
N LEU A 123 9.43 -3.14 1.91
CA LEU A 123 8.13 -2.85 1.32
C LEU A 123 8.15 -3.00 -0.21
N PHE A 124 9.03 -2.25 -0.86
CA PHE A 124 9.11 -2.26 -2.33
C PHE A 124 9.64 -3.59 -2.87
N LYS A 125 10.63 -4.20 -2.19
CA LYS A 125 11.15 -5.53 -2.55
C LYS A 125 10.03 -6.58 -2.55
N ASN A 126 9.24 -6.66 -1.48
CA ASN A 126 8.15 -7.63 -1.39
C ASN A 126 7.07 -7.37 -2.45
N TYR A 127 6.79 -6.10 -2.75
CA TYR A 127 5.87 -5.71 -3.80
C TYR A 127 6.33 -6.19 -5.18
N ILE A 128 7.59 -5.95 -5.54
CA ILE A 128 8.15 -6.40 -6.83
C ILE A 128 8.15 -7.93 -6.94
N ILE A 129 8.50 -8.64 -5.86
CA ILE A 129 8.47 -10.11 -5.87
C ILE A 129 7.03 -10.61 -6.08
N ALA A 130 6.05 -10.06 -5.35
CA ALA A 130 4.64 -10.42 -5.53
C ALA A 130 4.17 -10.17 -6.98
N LEU A 131 4.59 -9.06 -7.56
CA LEU A 131 4.25 -8.67 -8.92
C LEU A 131 4.83 -9.63 -9.95
N ILE A 132 6.12 -9.96 -9.83
CA ILE A 132 6.80 -10.90 -10.72
C ILE A 132 6.12 -12.28 -10.66
N ILE A 133 5.87 -12.78 -9.44
CA ILE A 133 5.22 -14.09 -9.27
C ILE A 133 3.80 -14.07 -9.83
N SER A 134 3.03 -12.97 -9.62
CA SER A 134 1.68 -12.84 -10.16
C SER A 134 1.70 -12.84 -11.69
N PHE A 135 2.61 -12.06 -12.30
CA PHE A 135 2.70 -11.95 -13.75
C PHE A 135 3.10 -13.27 -14.40
N PHE A 136 4.24 -13.84 -14.01
CA PHE A 136 4.71 -15.10 -14.58
C PHE A 136 3.81 -16.28 -14.21
N GLY A 137 3.28 -16.31 -12.99
CA GLY A 137 2.33 -17.32 -12.56
C GLY A 137 1.04 -17.31 -13.37
N PHE A 138 0.48 -16.11 -13.63
CA PHE A 138 -0.70 -15.96 -14.49
C PHE A 138 -0.43 -16.50 -15.91
N PHE A 139 0.68 -16.11 -16.52
CA PHE A 139 1.05 -16.57 -17.85
C PHE A 139 1.25 -18.10 -17.90
N LEU A 140 1.91 -18.66 -16.88
CA LEU A 140 2.12 -20.11 -16.81
C LEU A 140 0.77 -20.84 -16.71
N VAL A 141 -0.10 -20.44 -15.80
CA VAL A 141 -1.44 -21.05 -15.65
C VAL A 141 -2.27 -20.89 -16.92
N PHE A 142 -2.22 -19.71 -17.55
CA PHE A 142 -2.95 -19.42 -18.79
C PHE A 142 -2.47 -20.30 -19.96
N ILE A 143 -1.16 -20.43 -20.17
CA ILE A 143 -0.58 -21.30 -21.21
C ILE A 143 -0.97 -22.76 -20.97
N LEU A 144 -0.85 -23.25 -19.73
CA LEU A 144 -1.26 -24.61 -19.39
C LEU A 144 -2.77 -24.82 -19.62
N ALA A 145 -3.61 -23.86 -19.26
CA ALA A 145 -5.06 -23.92 -19.50
C ALA A 145 -5.39 -23.99 -21.00
N ILE A 146 -4.65 -23.26 -21.85
CA ILE A 146 -4.81 -23.37 -23.32
C ILE A 146 -4.38 -24.74 -23.82
N ILE A 147 -3.18 -25.21 -23.44
CA ILE A 147 -2.66 -26.52 -23.89
C ILE A 147 -3.63 -27.63 -23.51
N PHE A 148 -4.11 -27.64 -22.26
CA PHE A 148 -5.06 -28.66 -21.80
C PHE A 148 -6.45 -28.46 -22.41
N GLY A 149 -6.92 -27.21 -22.62
CA GLY A 149 -8.19 -26.92 -23.27
C GLY A 149 -8.23 -27.37 -24.75
N MET A 150 -7.15 -27.17 -25.50
CA MET A 150 -7.01 -27.66 -26.88
C MET A 150 -6.97 -29.19 -26.96
N SER A 151 -6.29 -29.85 -26.02
CA SER A 151 -6.26 -31.31 -25.97
C SER A 151 -7.62 -31.93 -25.68
N MET A 152 -8.50 -31.22 -24.96
CA MET A 152 -9.90 -31.65 -24.74
C MET A 152 -10.70 -31.77 -26.03
N GLY A 153 -10.56 -30.81 -26.95
CA GLY A 153 -11.29 -30.83 -28.22
C GLY A 153 -10.92 -32.00 -29.12
N MET A 154 -9.68 -32.50 -29.02
CA MET A 154 -9.18 -33.61 -29.85
C MET A 154 -9.40 -35.03 -29.27
N LEU A 155 -9.61 -35.15 -27.97
CA LEU A 155 -9.58 -36.44 -27.26
C LEU A 155 -10.92 -36.78 -26.55
N ALA A 156 -12.01 -36.07 -26.86
CA ALA A 156 -13.27 -36.14 -26.12
C ALA A 156 -13.90 -37.54 -25.97
N ASN A 157 -13.50 -38.51 -26.78
CA ASN A 157 -14.17 -39.82 -26.81
C ASN A 157 -13.58 -40.93 -25.91
N HIS A 158 -12.35 -40.80 -25.36
CA HIS A 158 -11.76 -41.91 -24.60
C HIS A 158 -10.98 -41.56 -23.31
N TRP A 159 -10.82 -40.29 -22.94
CA TRP A 159 -9.84 -39.86 -21.93
C TRP A 159 -10.37 -38.99 -20.80
N GLY A 160 -11.66 -39.08 -20.45
CA GLY A 160 -12.32 -38.19 -19.45
C GLY A 160 -11.59 -38.12 -18.09
N VAL A 161 -10.99 -39.21 -17.63
CA VAL A 161 -10.27 -39.27 -16.35
C VAL A 161 -8.93 -38.52 -16.42
N LEU A 162 -8.17 -38.65 -17.51
CA LEU A 162 -6.90 -37.95 -17.72
C LEU A 162 -7.10 -36.43 -17.87
N ILE A 163 -8.20 -36.03 -18.50
CA ILE A 163 -8.60 -34.62 -18.66
C ILE A 163 -8.93 -34.01 -17.31
N GLY A 164 -9.69 -34.72 -16.46
CA GLY A 164 -10.00 -34.27 -15.10
C GLY A 164 -8.76 -34.09 -14.22
N ALA A 165 -7.81 -35.03 -14.32
CA ALA A 165 -6.53 -35.00 -13.60
C ALA A 165 -5.66 -33.80 -14.01
N SER A 166 -5.60 -33.49 -15.33
CA SER A 166 -4.80 -32.35 -15.82
C SER A 166 -5.39 -31.01 -15.42
N MET A 167 -6.71 -30.84 -15.48
CA MET A 167 -7.37 -29.64 -14.97
C MET A 167 -7.14 -29.45 -13.46
N MET A 168 -7.22 -30.53 -12.69
CA MET A 168 -6.93 -30.49 -11.26
C MET A 168 -5.49 -30.06 -10.98
N ALA A 169 -4.51 -30.54 -11.76
CA ALA A 169 -3.12 -30.13 -11.65
C ALA A 169 -2.93 -28.62 -11.91
N VAL A 170 -3.59 -28.07 -12.94
CA VAL A 170 -3.55 -26.62 -13.25
C VAL A 170 -4.18 -25.81 -12.11
N LEU A 171 -5.31 -26.27 -11.56
CA LEU A 171 -5.97 -25.62 -10.42
C LEU A 171 -5.09 -25.64 -9.17
N LEU A 172 -4.44 -26.78 -8.88
CA LEU A 172 -3.50 -26.90 -7.76
C LEU A 172 -2.29 -25.97 -7.92
N LEU A 173 -1.72 -25.90 -9.12
CA LEU A 173 -0.62 -24.96 -9.40
C LEU A 173 -1.07 -23.51 -9.21
N GLY A 174 -2.24 -23.15 -9.72
CA GLY A 174 -2.83 -21.81 -9.50
C GLY A 174 -3.04 -21.49 -8.03
N ALA A 175 -3.53 -22.47 -7.25
CA ALA A 175 -3.69 -22.32 -5.80
C ALA A 175 -2.35 -22.13 -5.07
N MET A 176 -1.32 -22.88 -5.43
CA MET A 176 0.03 -22.72 -4.86
C MET A 176 0.59 -21.32 -5.15
N LEU A 177 0.47 -20.87 -6.40
CA LEU A 177 0.92 -19.53 -6.79
C LEU A 177 0.13 -18.43 -6.03
N ALA A 178 -1.18 -18.57 -5.91
CA ALA A 178 -2.02 -17.66 -5.14
C ALA A 178 -1.61 -17.61 -3.65
N LEU A 179 -1.26 -18.73 -3.05
CA LEU A 179 -0.74 -18.79 -1.68
C LEU A 179 0.59 -18.03 -1.55
N ILE A 180 1.53 -18.23 -2.47
CA ILE A 180 2.81 -17.52 -2.45
C ILE A 180 2.59 -16.00 -2.59
N VAL A 181 1.76 -15.57 -3.54
CA VAL A 181 1.40 -14.14 -3.71
C VAL A 181 0.74 -13.59 -2.46
N SER A 182 -0.13 -14.37 -1.79
CA SER A 182 -0.78 -13.97 -0.54
C SER A 182 0.21 -13.77 0.60
N ILE A 183 1.27 -14.58 0.71
CA ILE A 183 2.34 -14.39 1.70
C ILE A 183 3.04 -13.03 1.51
N TYR A 184 3.39 -12.69 0.28
CA TYR A 184 3.99 -11.39 -0.01
C TYR A 184 2.99 -10.24 0.15
N GLY A 185 1.74 -10.46 -0.24
CA GLY A 185 0.62 -9.54 0.00
C GLY A 185 0.46 -9.21 1.48
N TYR A 186 0.48 -10.23 2.36
CA TYR A 186 0.48 -10.03 3.80
C TYR A 186 1.65 -9.17 4.27
N LYS A 187 2.89 -9.47 3.83
CA LYS A 187 4.08 -8.70 4.20
C LYS A 187 3.96 -7.22 3.79
N ILE A 188 3.42 -6.94 2.60
CA ILE A 188 3.21 -5.57 2.11
C ILE A 188 2.18 -4.84 2.98
N HIS A 189 1.02 -5.45 3.24
CA HIS A 189 -0.04 -4.82 4.01
C HIS A 189 0.32 -4.68 5.50
N ALA A 190 1.04 -5.64 6.06
CA ALA A 190 1.56 -5.55 7.43
C ALA A 190 2.57 -4.41 7.58
N GLU A 191 3.46 -4.25 6.59
CA GLU A 191 4.42 -3.14 6.59
C GLU A 191 3.74 -1.79 6.40
N LEU A 192 2.76 -1.68 5.50
CA LEU A 192 1.94 -0.46 5.34
C LEU A 192 1.16 -0.15 6.63
N ALA A 193 0.59 -1.15 7.29
CA ALA A 193 -0.10 -0.98 8.57
C ALA A 193 0.86 -0.47 9.65
N ARG A 194 2.06 -1.03 9.73
CA ARG A 194 3.12 -0.59 10.65
C ARG A 194 3.55 0.84 10.40
N LEU A 195 3.72 1.23 9.14
CA LEU A 195 4.20 2.56 8.74
C LEU A 195 3.11 3.64 8.89
N SER A 196 1.85 3.27 8.72
CA SER A 196 0.71 4.18 8.84
C SER A 196 0.13 4.28 10.25
N GLY A 197 0.56 3.40 11.18
CA GLY A 197 -0.08 3.25 12.50
C GLY A 197 -1.53 2.77 12.42
N SER A 198 -1.99 2.29 11.25
CA SER A 198 -3.39 1.94 11.01
C SER A 198 -3.56 0.46 10.65
N SER A 199 -4.36 -0.25 11.43
CA SER A 199 -4.72 -1.65 11.15
C SER A 199 -5.58 -1.85 9.88
N LEU A 200 -6.02 -0.75 9.23
CA LEU A 200 -6.88 -0.82 8.05
C LEU A 200 -6.23 -1.59 6.89
N PHE A 201 -4.94 -1.38 6.64
CA PHE A 201 -4.23 -2.14 5.60
C PHE A 201 -4.24 -3.64 5.86
N LEU A 202 -4.03 -4.05 7.10
CA LEU A 202 -4.05 -5.46 7.47
C LEU A 202 -5.45 -6.05 7.38
N ARG A 203 -6.49 -5.31 7.78
CA ARG A 203 -7.89 -5.73 7.59
C ARG A 203 -8.24 -5.89 6.12
N THR A 204 -7.78 -4.97 5.26
CA THR A 204 -7.97 -5.06 3.81
C THR A 204 -7.34 -6.34 3.25
N PHE A 205 -6.14 -6.70 3.72
CA PHE A 205 -5.50 -7.96 3.33
C PHE A 205 -6.36 -9.17 3.68
N TRP A 206 -6.91 -9.23 4.89
CA TRP A 206 -7.76 -10.37 5.29
C TRP A 206 -9.05 -10.44 4.46
N ILE A 207 -9.68 -9.30 4.17
CA ILE A 207 -10.82 -9.26 3.25
C ILE A 207 -10.43 -9.81 1.88
N TYR A 208 -9.28 -9.39 1.33
CA TYR A 208 -8.76 -9.91 0.08
C TYR A 208 -8.51 -11.43 0.14
N ALA A 209 -7.84 -11.93 1.17
CA ALA A 209 -7.52 -13.34 1.33
C ALA A 209 -8.79 -14.22 1.40
N VAL A 210 -9.79 -13.81 2.18
CA VAL A 210 -11.10 -14.48 2.25
C VAL A 210 -11.80 -14.43 0.90
N SER A 211 -11.76 -13.31 0.21
CA SER A 211 -12.38 -13.14 -1.11
C SER A 211 -11.75 -14.05 -2.17
N VAL A 212 -10.42 -14.17 -2.17
CA VAL A 212 -9.70 -15.10 -3.07
C VAL A 212 -10.08 -16.55 -2.77
N LEU A 213 -10.17 -16.93 -1.49
CA LEU A 213 -10.60 -18.27 -1.09
C LEU A 213 -12.03 -18.57 -1.55
N LEU A 214 -12.95 -17.64 -1.38
CA LEU A 214 -14.33 -17.77 -1.84
C LEU A 214 -14.42 -17.91 -3.37
N CYS A 215 -13.63 -17.13 -4.11
CA CYS A 215 -13.51 -17.28 -5.56
C CYS A 215 -13.05 -18.69 -5.95
N PHE A 216 -12.06 -19.25 -5.24
CA PHE A 216 -11.55 -20.59 -5.50
C PHE A 216 -12.63 -21.65 -5.26
N VAL A 217 -13.33 -21.59 -4.12
CA VAL A 217 -14.45 -22.48 -3.83
C VAL A 217 -15.55 -22.35 -4.88
N PHE A 218 -15.85 -21.12 -5.30
CA PHE A 218 -16.87 -20.86 -6.32
C PHE A 218 -16.49 -21.42 -7.70
N ILE A 219 -15.23 -21.30 -8.12
CA ILE A 219 -14.72 -21.90 -9.36
C ILE A 219 -14.89 -23.43 -9.32
N ILE A 220 -14.52 -24.07 -8.20
CA ILE A 220 -14.68 -25.51 -8.03
C ILE A 220 -16.15 -25.90 -8.17
N LEU A 221 -17.06 -25.19 -7.48
CA LEU A 221 -18.49 -25.46 -7.58
C LEU A 221 -19.02 -25.34 -9.02
N VAL A 222 -18.57 -24.32 -9.75
CA VAL A 222 -18.97 -24.10 -11.16
C VAL A 222 -18.55 -25.27 -12.05
N VAL A 223 -17.31 -25.74 -11.88
CA VAL A 223 -16.78 -26.89 -12.64
C VAL A 223 -17.61 -28.15 -12.40
N PHE A 224 -18.12 -28.35 -11.18
CA PHE A 224 -18.91 -29.55 -10.84
C PHE A 224 -20.42 -29.41 -11.10
N THR A 225 -20.95 -28.20 -11.18
CA THR A 225 -22.43 -27.99 -11.23
C THR A 225 -22.94 -27.43 -12.55
N ASN A 226 -22.09 -27.23 -13.55
CA ASN A 226 -22.46 -26.61 -14.85
C ASN A 226 -23.20 -25.26 -14.72
N ILE A 227 -22.91 -24.50 -13.64
CA ILE A 227 -23.52 -23.18 -13.45
C ILE A 227 -23.10 -22.24 -14.57
N ILE A 228 -24.03 -21.40 -15.02
CA ILE A 228 -23.84 -20.48 -16.14
C ILE A 228 -22.69 -19.51 -15.88
N ILE A 229 -21.74 -19.37 -16.82
CA ILE A 229 -20.53 -18.52 -16.77
C ILE A 229 -20.82 -17.07 -16.32
N SER A 230 -22.02 -16.54 -16.65
CA SER A 230 -22.45 -15.21 -16.23
C SER A 230 -22.51 -15.02 -14.72
N VAL A 231 -22.90 -16.05 -13.96
CA VAL A 231 -22.96 -16.03 -12.48
C VAL A 231 -21.55 -15.96 -11.91
N VAL A 232 -20.61 -16.67 -12.52
CA VAL A 232 -19.16 -16.60 -12.15
C VAL A 232 -18.63 -15.20 -12.33
N PHE A 233 -18.90 -14.60 -13.49
CA PHE A 233 -18.43 -13.27 -13.82
C PHE A 233 -19.00 -12.20 -12.87
N ALA A 234 -20.29 -12.27 -12.55
CA ALA A 234 -20.91 -11.40 -11.55
C ALA A 234 -20.26 -11.57 -10.16
N GLY A 235 -19.99 -12.80 -9.74
CA GLY A 235 -19.29 -13.09 -8.48
C GLY A 235 -17.90 -12.46 -8.44
N PHE A 236 -17.12 -12.55 -9.50
CA PHE A 236 -15.79 -11.91 -9.60
C PHE A 236 -15.88 -10.39 -9.48
N ILE A 237 -16.85 -9.73 -10.11
CA ILE A 237 -17.04 -8.28 -10.01
C ILE A 237 -17.34 -7.88 -8.56
N ILE A 238 -18.23 -8.59 -7.88
CA ILE A 238 -18.59 -8.32 -6.49
C ILE A 238 -17.38 -8.47 -5.57
N VAL A 239 -16.64 -9.57 -5.68
CA VAL A 239 -15.44 -9.82 -4.90
C VAL A 239 -14.39 -8.73 -5.13
N TRP A 240 -14.22 -8.32 -6.37
CA TRP A 240 -13.26 -7.27 -6.73
C TRP A 240 -13.63 -5.91 -6.11
N ILE A 241 -14.91 -5.53 -6.13
CA ILE A 241 -15.40 -4.30 -5.48
C ILE A 241 -15.19 -4.38 -3.96
N ILE A 242 -15.54 -5.52 -3.34
CA ILE A 242 -15.38 -5.75 -1.89
C ILE A 242 -13.92 -5.60 -1.47
N THR A 243 -12.95 -5.94 -2.31
CA THR A 243 -11.53 -5.80 -2.01
C THR A 243 -10.98 -4.40 -2.26
N LEU A 244 -11.45 -3.73 -3.32
CA LEU A 244 -10.99 -2.39 -3.70
C LEU A 244 -11.42 -1.31 -2.70
N VAL A 245 -12.66 -1.34 -2.26
CA VAL A 245 -13.23 -0.29 -1.38
C VAL A 245 -12.46 -0.15 -0.06
N PRO A 246 -12.19 -1.22 0.71
CA PRO A 246 -11.40 -1.11 1.94
C PRO A 246 -9.97 -0.62 1.70
N LEU A 247 -9.34 -1.03 0.59
CA LEU A 247 -8.01 -0.58 0.24
C LEU A 247 -8.01 0.92 -0.10
N PHE A 248 -9.02 1.39 -0.83
CA PHE A 248 -9.21 2.81 -1.10
C PHE A 248 -9.38 3.61 0.19
N VAL A 249 -10.21 3.13 1.14
CA VAL A 249 -10.40 3.76 2.45
C VAL A 249 -9.11 3.77 3.27
N ALA A 250 -8.32 2.70 3.22
CA ALA A 250 -7.03 2.63 3.91
C ALA A 250 -6.06 3.71 3.39
N TRP A 251 -5.97 3.88 2.08
CA TRP A 251 -5.16 4.94 1.47
C TRP A 251 -5.75 6.34 1.70
N TRP A 252 -7.06 6.49 1.70
CA TRP A 252 -7.70 7.77 2.01
C TRP A 252 -7.35 8.26 3.42
N ARG A 253 -7.29 7.34 4.39
CA ARG A 253 -6.94 7.64 5.79
C ARG A 253 -5.44 7.73 6.04
N PHE A 254 -4.59 7.35 5.08
CA PHE A 254 -3.14 7.43 5.19
C PHE A 254 -2.67 8.89 5.11
N LYS A 255 -2.61 9.59 6.26
CA LYS A 255 -2.27 11.02 6.32
C LYS A 255 -0.86 11.29 6.81
N LYS A 256 -0.34 10.48 7.72
CA LYS A 256 0.97 10.69 8.37
C LYS A 256 1.64 9.34 8.62
N LEU A 257 2.97 9.36 8.59
CA LEU A 257 3.76 8.23 9.10
C LEU A 257 3.75 8.29 10.63
N GLU A 258 3.60 7.14 11.26
CA GLU A 258 3.82 7.03 12.69
C GLU A 258 5.32 7.26 12.96
N LYS A 259 5.62 8.35 13.66
CA LYS A 259 7.00 8.61 14.09
C LYS A 259 7.38 7.58 15.14
N ARG A 260 8.38 6.78 14.87
CA ARG A 260 9.14 6.04 15.87
C ARG A 260 10.25 6.91 16.43
#